data_925a50737e19b5dfcd6c30b5b69f4959
#
_entry.id   925a50737e19b5dfcd6c30b5b69f4959
#
_cell.length_a   1.000
_cell.length_b   1.000
_cell.length_c   1.000
_cell.angle_alpha   90.00
_cell.angle_beta   90.00
_cell.angle_gamma   90.00
#
_symmetry.space_group_name_H-M   'P 1'
#
loop_
_entity.id
_entity.type
_entity.pdbx_description
1 polymer ?
#
loop_
_entity_poly.entity_id
_entity_poly.type
_entity_poly.pdbx_seq_one_letter_code
_entity_poly.pdbx_strand_id
1 'polypeptide(L)'
;KERIEDMKEAQRADWEKVKQLFLEISEIPRNSGQEKKVGAYILKKAEELKRPAKMDEAGNIWIGTFPGKKAEYLLQAHQDMVCVKEESCIHDFSKDPIRVEEKDGWLMAKGTSLGADNGIGMAYLLALLEEDQKGILEGIFTVGEEIGMRGANALNAEDFQIQAQKLINLDTAWDQVMVEGSAMGVAGVFTKLLAWEASDAIHWYEIQIDGLTGGHSGTQSYKRGANGIRLMAEFLKKIPGKWDLALFESKGWDNVISNHAEVTLGVPDE
;
A
#
# COMPACT_ATOMS: atom_id res chain seq x y z
N LYS A 1 16.26 37.75 -0.23
CA LYS A 1 15.11 37.72 -1.14
C LYS A 1 15.44 36.92 -2.42
N GLU A 2 16.58 37.16 -3.08
CA GLU A 2 17.04 36.42 -4.26
C GLU A 2 17.07 34.90 -4.01
N ARG A 3 17.64 34.46 -2.88
CA ARG A 3 17.77 33.06 -2.55
C ARG A 3 16.42 32.30 -2.41
N ILE A 4 15.34 33.00 -2.02
CA ILE A 4 14.00 32.40 -1.91
C ILE A 4 13.30 32.36 -3.28
N GLU A 5 13.56 33.32 -4.15
CA GLU A 5 13.04 33.32 -5.51
C GLU A 5 13.74 32.27 -6.37
N ASP A 6 15.07 32.13 -6.26
CA ASP A 6 15.85 31.07 -6.92
C ASP A 6 15.42 29.67 -6.46
N MET A 7 15.14 29.48 -5.16
CA MET A 7 14.59 28.23 -4.64
C MET A 7 13.19 27.91 -5.16
N LYS A 8 12.33 28.92 -5.36
CA LYS A 8 10.99 28.72 -5.94
C LYS A 8 11.04 28.38 -7.41
N GLU A 9 12.00 28.92 -8.15
CA GLU A 9 12.18 28.62 -9.58
C GLU A 9 12.76 27.19 -9.76
N ALA A 10 13.76 26.80 -8.96
CA ALA A 10 14.28 25.44 -8.91
C ALA A 10 13.17 24.43 -8.52
N GLN A 11 12.41 24.70 -7.44
CA GLN A 11 11.29 23.85 -7.03
C GLN A 11 10.22 23.67 -8.13
N ARG A 12 10.03 24.68 -8.98
CA ARG A 12 9.05 24.63 -10.06
C ARG A 12 9.54 23.77 -11.24
N ALA A 13 10.81 23.82 -11.57
CA ALA A 13 11.42 22.98 -12.60
C ALA A 13 11.36 21.49 -12.15
N ASP A 14 11.72 21.21 -10.91
CA ASP A 14 11.67 19.87 -10.33
C ASP A 14 10.25 19.29 -10.35
N TRP A 15 9.25 20.09 -10.08
CA TRP A 15 7.85 19.67 -10.13
C TRP A 15 7.38 19.22 -11.51
N GLU A 16 7.70 19.97 -12.56
CA GLU A 16 7.28 19.60 -13.92
C GLU A 16 7.93 18.26 -14.34
N LYS A 17 9.17 18.02 -13.95
CA LYS A 17 9.85 16.74 -14.17
C LYS A 17 9.19 15.60 -13.41
N VAL A 18 8.93 15.79 -12.12
CA VAL A 18 8.24 14.80 -11.28
C VAL A 18 6.85 14.49 -11.83
N LYS A 19 6.09 15.52 -12.22
CA LYS A 19 4.78 15.38 -12.85
C LYS A 19 4.87 14.57 -14.14
N GLN A 20 5.83 14.86 -15.01
CA GLN A 20 6.03 14.11 -16.25
C GLN A 20 6.28 12.62 -15.95
N LEU A 21 7.21 12.31 -15.04
CA LEU A 21 7.52 10.94 -14.65
C LEU A 21 6.32 10.23 -14.02
N PHE A 22 5.54 10.93 -13.19
CA PHE A 22 4.31 10.38 -12.63
C PHE A 22 3.28 10.04 -13.70
N LEU A 23 3.11 10.88 -14.71
CA LEU A 23 2.22 10.61 -15.83
C LEU A 23 2.71 9.42 -16.65
N GLU A 24 4.02 9.30 -16.92
CA GLU A 24 4.61 8.13 -17.59
C GLU A 24 4.36 6.84 -16.80
N ILE A 25 4.51 6.87 -15.47
CA ILE A 25 4.24 5.73 -14.59
C ILE A 25 2.76 5.36 -14.59
N SER A 26 1.87 6.35 -14.64
CA SER A 26 0.41 6.15 -14.64
C SER A 26 -0.10 5.46 -15.92
N GLU A 27 0.65 5.54 -17.02
CA GLU A 27 0.36 4.78 -18.25
C GLU A 27 0.63 3.27 -18.12
N ILE A 28 1.31 2.84 -17.03
CA ILE A 28 1.75 1.47 -16.85
C ILE A 28 0.90 0.78 -15.78
N PRO A 29 0.10 -0.27 -16.15
CA PRO A 29 -0.56 -1.11 -15.18
C PRO A 29 0.42 -1.71 -14.16
N ARG A 30 0.14 -1.51 -12.85
CA ARG A 30 1.05 -1.88 -11.77
C ARG A 30 0.30 -2.30 -10.49
N ASN A 31 -0.79 -3.03 -10.64
CA ASN A 31 -1.49 -3.61 -9.48
C ASN A 31 -0.58 -4.58 -8.71
N SER A 32 -0.78 -4.68 -7.42
CA SER A 32 0.02 -5.53 -6.52
C SER A 32 0.11 -6.96 -7.02
N GLY A 33 1.34 -7.47 -7.15
CA GLY A 33 1.64 -8.79 -7.72
C GLY A 33 1.78 -8.81 -9.25
N GLN A 34 1.64 -7.68 -9.95
CA GLN A 34 1.78 -7.57 -11.41
C GLN A 34 2.72 -6.44 -11.85
N GLU A 35 3.76 -6.17 -11.07
CA GLU A 35 4.66 -5.02 -11.23
C GLU A 35 5.69 -5.17 -12.37
N LYS A 36 5.72 -6.31 -13.08
CA LYS A 36 6.71 -6.60 -14.13
C LYS A 36 6.87 -5.50 -15.18
N LYS A 37 5.77 -4.84 -15.57
CA LYS A 37 5.81 -3.80 -16.61
C LYS A 37 6.47 -2.52 -16.08
N VAL A 38 6.09 -2.09 -14.88
CA VAL A 38 6.70 -0.91 -14.25
C VAL A 38 8.14 -1.19 -13.86
N GLY A 39 8.47 -2.40 -13.44
CA GLY A 39 9.85 -2.83 -13.21
C GLY A 39 10.72 -2.72 -14.47
N ALA A 40 10.21 -3.14 -15.62
CA ALA A 40 10.91 -2.98 -16.91
C ALA A 40 11.12 -1.49 -17.24
N TYR A 41 10.15 -0.63 -16.97
CA TYR A 41 10.28 0.82 -17.13
C TYR A 41 11.37 1.40 -16.22
N ILE A 42 11.43 1.01 -14.95
CA ILE A 42 12.45 1.46 -13.99
C ILE A 42 13.84 1.05 -14.44
N LEU A 43 14.03 -0.21 -14.88
CA LEU A 43 15.31 -0.69 -15.41
C LEU A 43 15.74 0.09 -16.66
N LYS A 44 14.81 0.40 -17.55
CA LYS A 44 15.08 1.23 -18.73
C LYS A 44 15.52 2.65 -18.33
N LYS A 45 14.87 3.25 -17.33
CA LYS A 45 15.28 4.57 -16.80
C LYS A 45 16.70 4.51 -16.21
N ALA A 46 17.06 3.45 -15.48
CA ALA A 46 18.43 3.27 -14.98
C ALA A 46 19.47 3.20 -16.12
N GLU A 47 19.15 2.50 -17.21
CA GLU A 47 19.99 2.44 -18.41
C GLU A 47 20.15 3.82 -19.06
N GLU A 48 19.07 4.58 -19.24
CA GLU A 48 19.07 5.95 -19.77
C GLU A 48 19.98 6.86 -18.91
N LEU A 49 19.93 6.71 -17.58
CA LEU A 49 20.73 7.44 -16.61
C LEU A 49 22.20 6.92 -16.53
N LYS A 50 22.52 5.82 -17.21
CA LYS A 50 23.83 5.15 -17.15
C LYS A 50 24.24 4.76 -15.72
N ARG A 51 23.27 4.34 -14.91
CA ARG A 51 23.48 3.85 -13.56
C ARG A 51 23.37 2.33 -13.51
N PRO A 52 24.19 1.65 -12.67
CA PRO A 52 24.03 0.22 -12.47
C PRO A 52 22.66 -0.05 -11.82
N ALA A 53 22.02 -1.11 -12.28
CA ALA A 53 20.75 -1.54 -11.70
C ALA A 53 20.70 -3.07 -11.60
N LYS A 54 19.97 -3.56 -10.61
CA LYS A 54 19.75 -4.99 -10.38
C LYS A 54 18.33 -5.22 -9.87
N MET A 55 17.73 -6.31 -10.32
CA MET A 55 16.45 -6.80 -9.82
C MET A 55 16.67 -8.11 -9.06
N ASP A 56 16.05 -8.27 -7.89
CA ASP A 56 16.05 -9.52 -7.13
C ASP A 56 14.94 -10.49 -7.62
N GLU A 57 14.89 -11.66 -7.01
CA GLU A 57 13.89 -12.68 -7.35
C GLU A 57 12.45 -12.26 -6.99
N ALA A 58 12.28 -11.39 -5.99
CA ALA A 58 10.97 -10.87 -5.60
C ALA A 58 10.44 -9.82 -6.58
N GLY A 59 11.34 -9.18 -7.35
CA GLY A 59 11.03 -8.08 -8.27
C GLY A 59 11.40 -6.69 -7.72
N ASN A 60 12.06 -6.61 -6.57
CA ASN A 60 12.62 -5.35 -6.09
C ASN A 60 13.75 -4.90 -7.02
N ILE A 61 13.85 -3.60 -7.28
CA ILE A 61 14.85 -3.04 -8.17
C ILE A 61 15.70 -2.03 -7.42
N TRP A 62 17.00 -2.26 -7.41
CA TRP A 62 17.99 -1.31 -6.94
C TRP A 62 18.63 -0.58 -8.12
N ILE A 63 18.80 0.73 -8.00
CA ILE A 63 19.58 1.58 -8.89
C ILE A 63 20.71 2.18 -8.08
N GLY A 64 21.93 1.82 -8.44
CA GLY A 64 23.13 2.29 -7.75
C GLY A 64 23.62 3.66 -8.19
N THR A 65 24.64 4.14 -7.52
CA THR A 65 25.36 5.36 -7.92
C THR A 65 26.32 5.10 -9.10
N PHE A 66 26.93 6.16 -9.63
CA PHE A 66 27.90 6.05 -10.72
C PHE A 66 29.15 5.27 -10.30
N PRO A 67 29.79 4.51 -11.23
CA PRO A 67 31.04 3.81 -10.95
C PRO A 67 32.10 4.73 -10.34
N GLY A 68 32.71 4.30 -9.23
CA GLY A 68 33.74 5.06 -8.52
C GLY A 68 33.20 6.18 -7.61
N LYS A 69 31.89 6.36 -7.53
CA LYS A 69 31.25 7.23 -6.54
C LYS A 69 30.83 6.44 -5.32
N LYS A 70 30.56 7.13 -4.22
CA LYS A 70 30.07 6.54 -2.97
C LYS A 70 28.75 7.18 -2.62
N ALA A 71 27.69 6.37 -2.57
CA ALA A 71 26.39 6.82 -2.16
C ALA A 71 26.34 7.12 -0.64
N GLU A 72 25.62 8.14 -0.28
CA GLU A 72 25.32 8.53 1.12
C GLU A 72 23.89 8.19 1.50
N TYR A 73 22.96 8.30 0.54
CA TYR A 73 21.53 8.13 0.77
C TYR A 73 20.94 7.08 -0.17
N LEU A 74 20.11 6.21 0.39
CA LEU A 74 19.23 5.30 -0.31
C LEU A 74 17.80 5.84 -0.25
N LEU A 75 17.23 6.15 -1.40
CA LEU A 75 15.81 6.54 -1.50
C LEU A 75 14.96 5.29 -1.75
N GLN A 76 13.78 5.20 -1.13
CA GLN A 76 12.90 4.05 -1.30
C GLN A 76 11.48 4.49 -1.68
N ALA A 77 10.87 3.77 -2.62
CA ALA A 77 9.46 3.86 -2.99
C ALA A 77 8.95 2.47 -3.37
N HIS A 78 7.62 2.24 -3.34
CA HIS A 78 7.05 0.99 -3.83
C HIS A 78 6.45 1.11 -5.24
N GLN A 79 6.45 -0.02 -5.97
CA GLN A 79 6.09 -0.09 -7.39
C GLN A 79 4.59 -0.24 -7.60
N ASP A 80 3.92 -0.98 -6.72
CA ASP A 80 2.52 -1.32 -6.83
C ASP A 80 1.57 -0.18 -6.40
N MET A 81 0.29 -0.40 -6.58
CA MET A 81 -0.77 0.50 -6.14
C MET A 81 -2.04 -0.26 -5.81
N VAL A 82 -2.87 0.28 -4.92
CA VAL A 82 -4.23 -0.18 -4.68
C VAL A 82 -5.10 0.09 -5.90
N CYS A 83 -5.75 -0.96 -6.42
CA CYS A 83 -6.59 -0.92 -7.61
C CYS A 83 -8.06 -1.02 -7.24
N VAL A 84 -8.72 0.13 -7.07
CA VAL A 84 -10.17 0.24 -6.83
C VAL A 84 -10.82 1.17 -7.84
N LYS A 85 -12.07 0.91 -8.17
CA LYS A 85 -12.85 1.69 -9.12
C LYS A 85 -14.31 1.82 -8.69
N GLU A 86 -14.96 2.84 -9.21
CA GLU A 86 -16.41 3.00 -9.10
C GLU A 86 -17.14 1.89 -9.86
N GLU A 87 -18.34 1.48 -9.41
CA GLU A 87 -19.13 0.42 -10.06
C GLU A 87 -19.46 0.73 -11.52
N SER A 88 -19.69 1.99 -11.84
CA SER A 88 -19.98 2.46 -13.20
C SER A 88 -18.75 2.55 -14.10
N CYS A 89 -17.54 2.44 -13.55
CA CYS A 89 -16.30 2.59 -14.30
C CYS A 89 -15.90 1.28 -15.00
N ILE A 90 -15.80 1.33 -16.33
CA ILE A 90 -15.26 0.23 -17.13
C ILE A 90 -13.76 0.42 -17.23
N HIS A 91 -12.99 -0.37 -16.44
CA HIS A 91 -11.54 -0.30 -16.38
C HIS A 91 -10.96 -1.67 -15.98
N ASP A 92 -9.92 -2.12 -16.67
CA ASP A 92 -9.17 -3.35 -16.38
C ASP A 92 -7.74 -2.97 -15.93
N PHE A 93 -7.50 -2.92 -14.62
CA PHE A 93 -6.19 -2.55 -14.06
C PHE A 93 -5.02 -3.43 -14.51
N SER A 94 -5.25 -4.57 -15.14
CA SER A 94 -4.18 -5.40 -15.69
C SER A 94 -3.68 -4.94 -17.06
N LYS A 95 -4.47 -4.08 -17.75
CA LYS A 95 -4.25 -3.67 -19.13
C LYS A 95 -4.33 -2.17 -19.35
N ASP A 96 -5.30 -1.53 -18.70
CA ASP A 96 -5.63 -0.14 -18.98
C ASP A 96 -4.77 0.81 -18.15
N PRO A 97 -4.29 1.91 -18.74
CA PRO A 97 -3.59 2.96 -18.01
C PRO A 97 -4.54 3.76 -17.12
N ILE A 98 -4.00 4.33 -16.04
CA ILE A 98 -4.76 5.29 -15.23
C ILE A 98 -4.90 6.60 -16.01
N ARG A 99 -6.12 7.00 -16.27
CA ARG A 99 -6.41 8.28 -16.95
C ARG A 99 -6.31 9.42 -15.95
N VAL A 100 -5.16 10.07 -15.96
CA VAL A 100 -4.89 11.23 -15.10
C VAL A 100 -5.38 12.51 -15.78
N GLU A 101 -6.19 13.28 -15.07
CA GLU A 101 -6.65 14.60 -15.49
C GLU A 101 -6.09 15.66 -14.52
N GLU A 102 -5.68 16.80 -15.06
CA GLU A 102 -5.31 17.95 -14.25
C GLU A 102 -6.48 18.94 -14.20
N LYS A 103 -6.93 19.24 -13.00
CA LYS A 103 -8.02 20.19 -12.78
C LYS A 103 -7.77 21.03 -11.54
N ASP A 104 -7.86 22.35 -11.68
CA ASP A 104 -7.72 23.31 -10.59
C ASP A 104 -6.41 23.13 -9.76
N GLY A 105 -5.31 22.72 -10.42
CA GLY A 105 -4.02 22.46 -9.78
C GLY A 105 -3.91 21.08 -9.09
N TRP A 106 -4.89 20.20 -9.30
CA TRP A 106 -4.89 18.82 -8.79
C TRP A 106 -4.74 17.81 -9.92
N LEU A 107 -3.96 16.75 -9.68
CA LEU A 107 -3.98 15.56 -10.52
C LEU A 107 -5.02 14.58 -9.96
N MET A 108 -5.90 14.12 -10.81
CA MET A 108 -7.04 13.28 -10.44
C MET A 108 -7.17 12.11 -11.42
N ALA A 109 -7.70 10.99 -10.95
CA ALA A 109 -8.17 9.91 -11.81
C ALA A 109 -9.70 9.89 -11.85
N LYS A 110 -10.28 9.56 -13.00
CA LYS A 110 -11.72 9.50 -13.16
C LYS A 110 -12.24 8.08 -12.98
N GLY A 111 -12.96 7.86 -11.88
CA GLY A 111 -13.62 6.60 -11.59
C GLY A 111 -12.69 5.48 -11.10
N THR A 112 -11.40 5.75 -10.92
CA THR A 112 -10.41 4.78 -10.40
C THR A 112 -9.55 5.42 -9.31
N SER A 113 -8.83 4.61 -8.54
CA SER A 113 -7.69 5.08 -7.76
C SER A 113 -6.65 5.73 -8.67
N LEU A 114 -5.99 6.79 -8.17
CA LEU A 114 -4.96 7.54 -8.91
C LEU A 114 -3.60 6.83 -8.92
N GLY A 115 -3.28 6.11 -7.85
CA GLY A 115 -1.98 5.49 -7.65
C GLY A 115 -0.86 6.50 -7.34
N ALA A 116 -1.19 7.66 -6.77
CA ALA A 116 -0.19 8.59 -6.27
C ALA A 116 0.64 7.95 -5.15
N ASP A 117 0.02 7.13 -4.34
CA ASP A 117 0.63 6.15 -3.46
C ASP A 117 1.03 4.89 -4.27
N ASN A 118 2.30 4.55 -4.47
CA ASN A 118 3.48 5.40 -4.27
C ASN A 118 4.10 5.86 -5.61
N GLY A 119 3.25 6.08 -6.64
CA GLY A 119 3.68 6.54 -7.96
C GLY A 119 4.40 7.88 -7.92
N ILE A 120 3.98 8.77 -7.00
CA ILE A 120 4.66 10.06 -6.84
C ILE A 120 6.04 9.88 -6.19
N GLY A 121 6.17 8.97 -5.22
CA GLY A 121 7.45 8.63 -4.61
C GLY A 121 8.42 8.05 -5.64
N MET A 122 7.96 7.15 -6.53
CA MET A 122 8.77 6.65 -7.65
C MET A 122 9.21 7.77 -8.59
N ALA A 123 8.31 8.70 -8.91
CA ALA A 123 8.62 9.84 -9.78
C ALA A 123 9.67 10.76 -9.16
N TYR A 124 9.54 11.09 -7.86
CA TYR A 124 10.56 11.85 -7.13
C TYR A 124 11.91 11.12 -7.10
N LEU A 125 11.91 9.82 -6.81
CA LEU A 125 13.13 9.03 -6.77
C LEU A 125 13.85 9.07 -8.12
N LEU A 126 13.16 8.84 -9.22
CA LEU A 126 13.73 8.88 -10.57
C LEU A 126 14.24 10.28 -10.93
N ALA A 127 13.49 11.35 -10.61
CA ALA A 127 13.91 12.72 -10.86
C ALA A 127 15.18 13.07 -10.08
N LEU A 128 15.25 12.71 -8.81
CA LEU A 128 16.41 12.94 -7.96
C LEU A 128 17.64 12.15 -8.43
N LEU A 129 17.48 10.92 -8.91
CA LEU A 129 18.58 10.14 -9.49
C LEU A 129 19.10 10.76 -10.81
N GLU A 130 18.22 11.37 -11.61
CA GLU A 130 18.60 12.09 -12.84
C GLU A 130 19.40 13.35 -12.52
N GLU A 131 19.03 14.09 -11.49
CA GLU A 131 19.68 15.33 -11.09
C GLU A 131 20.96 15.13 -10.26
N ASP A 132 21.18 13.92 -9.73
CA ASP A 132 22.32 13.62 -8.86
C ASP A 132 23.66 13.54 -9.62
N GLN A 133 24.18 14.71 -9.99
CA GLN A 133 25.48 14.84 -10.65
C GLN A 133 26.67 14.43 -9.74
N LYS A 134 26.47 14.47 -8.43
CA LYS A 134 27.51 14.11 -7.45
C LYS A 134 27.63 12.62 -7.26
N GLY A 135 26.59 11.85 -7.54
CA GLY A 135 26.52 10.41 -7.35
C GLY A 135 26.48 10.01 -5.88
N ILE A 136 25.71 10.75 -5.10
CA ILE A 136 25.51 10.48 -3.65
C ILE A 136 24.22 9.70 -3.37
N LEU A 137 23.39 9.47 -4.38
CA LEU A 137 22.09 8.79 -4.25
C LEU A 137 22.13 7.39 -4.87
N GLU A 138 21.43 6.49 -4.19
CA GLU A 138 20.95 5.20 -4.68
C GLU A 138 19.44 5.15 -4.55
N GLY A 139 18.79 4.30 -5.33
CA GLY A 139 17.34 4.09 -5.26
C GLY A 139 16.98 2.63 -5.08
N ILE A 140 15.92 2.34 -4.34
CA ILE A 140 15.31 1.02 -4.26
C ILE A 140 13.81 1.11 -4.44
N PHE A 141 13.27 0.29 -5.35
CA PHE A 141 11.87 0.19 -5.67
C PHE A 141 11.37 -1.17 -5.24
N THR A 142 10.54 -1.23 -4.21
CA THR A 142 10.00 -2.48 -3.67
C THR A 142 8.68 -2.87 -4.32
N VAL A 143 8.31 -4.15 -4.26
CA VAL A 143 7.06 -4.69 -4.79
C VAL A 143 6.10 -5.11 -3.68
N GLY A 144 4.78 -5.13 -3.99
CA GLY A 144 3.76 -5.71 -3.12
C GLY A 144 3.69 -5.07 -1.74
N GLU A 145 3.85 -3.76 -1.65
CA GLU A 145 3.71 -3.01 -0.38
C GLU A 145 2.28 -3.14 0.13
N GLU A 146 1.30 -2.86 -0.73
CA GLU A 146 -0.14 -2.82 -0.45
C GLU A 146 -0.77 -4.17 -0.07
N ILE A 147 -0.02 -5.25 -0.28
CA ILE A 147 -0.41 -6.63 0.08
C ILE A 147 0.51 -7.24 1.15
N GLY A 148 1.00 -6.40 2.06
CA GLY A 148 1.77 -6.77 3.23
C GLY A 148 3.28 -6.65 3.07
N MET A 149 3.76 -5.64 2.34
CA MET A 149 5.18 -5.29 2.19
C MET A 149 6.04 -6.47 1.71
N ARG A 150 5.52 -7.25 0.75
CA ARG A 150 6.16 -8.51 0.30
C ARG A 150 7.59 -8.30 -0.17
N GLY A 151 7.82 -7.28 -0.98
CA GLY A 151 9.15 -6.95 -1.48
C GLY A 151 10.10 -6.54 -0.36
N ALA A 152 9.66 -5.65 0.53
CA ALA A 152 10.49 -5.20 1.65
C ALA A 152 10.84 -6.36 2.60
N ASN A 153 9.89 -7.26 2.87
CA ASN A 153 10.11 -8.44 3.69
C ASN A 153 11.04 -9.49 3.04
N ALA A 154 11.06 -9.57 1.71
CA ALA A 154 11.93 -10.46 0.95
C ALA A 154 13.30 -9.86 0.65
N LEU A 155 13.51 -8.58 0.95
CA LEU A 155 14.72 -7.85 0.59
C LEU A 155 15.91 -8.37 1.37
N ASN A 156 16.93 -8.83 0.64
CA ASN A 156 18.20 -9.25 1.21
C ASN A 156 19.29 -8.26 0.77
N ALA A 157 19.96 -7.64 1.74
CA ALA A 157 21.02 -6.66 1.46
C ALA A 157 22.21 -7.25 0.67
N GLU A 158 22.43 -8.55 0.75
CA GLU A 158 23.49 -9.25 -0.02
C GLU A 158 23.18 -9.33 -1.52
N ASP A 159 21.89 -9.23 -1.90
CA ASP A 159 21.49 -9.26 -3.31
C ASP A 159 21.86 -7.97 -4.03
N PHE A 160 22.07 -6.89 -3.30
CA PHE A 160 22.38 -5.57 -3.82
C PHE A 160 23.69 -5.04 -3.26
N GLN A 161 24.38 -4.23 -4.04
CA GLN A 161 25.64 -3.59 -3.63
C GLN A 161 25.37 -2.22 -2.99
N ILE A 162 24.42 -2.16 -2.06
CA ILE A 162 24.02 -0.92 -1.39
C ILE A 162 25.18 -0.37 -0.59
N GLN A 163 25.55 0.90 -0.83
CA GLN A 163 26.64 1.60 -0.16
C GLN A 163 26.13 2.64 0.84
N ALA A 164 24.94 3.15 0.60
CA ALA A 164 24.31 4.17 1.43
C ALA A 164 24.04 3.68 2.86
N GLN A 165 24.25 4.55 3.83
CA GLN A 165 24.01 4.25 5.25
C GLN A 165 22.79 4.99 5.82
N LYS A 166 22.15 5.82 5.01
CA LYS A 166 20.95 6.56 5.37
C LYS A 166 19.85 6.24 4.37
N LEU A 167 18.72 5.76 4.87
CA LEU A 167 17.54 5.47 4.07
C LEU A 167 16.52 6.58 4.24
N ILE A 168 15.95 7.04 3.12
CA ILE A 168 14.82 7.96 3.08
C ILE A 168 13.69 7.25 2.33
N ASN A 169 12.63 6.91 3.06
CA ASN A 169 11.40 6.40 2.48
C ASN A 169 10.56 7.56 1.96
N LEU A 170 10.10 7.45 0.70
CA LEU A 170 9.29 8.47 0.01
C LEU A 170 7.78 8.14 0.06
N ASP A 171 7.39 7.29 1.00
CA ASP A 171 6.03 6.85 1.19
C ASP A 171 5.46 7.48 2.46
N THR A 172 4.83 8.64 2.32
CA THR A 172 4.22 9.37 3.41
C THR A 172 2.90 9.99 3.00
N ALA A 173 1.92 9.92 3.90
CA ALA A 173 0.59 10.52 3.72
C ALA A 173 0.53 12.01 4.14
N TRP A 174 1.61 12.57 4.68
CA TRP A 174 1.62 13.93 5.22
C TRP A 174 2.57 14.82 4.45
N ASP A 175 2.06 15.97 4.03
CA ASP A 175 2.87 17.04 3.43
C ASP A 175 3.73 17.72 4.49
N GLN A 176 4.97 18.07 4.13
CA GLN A 176 5.94 18.79 4.94
C GLN A 176 6.28 18.14 6.28
N VAL A 177 6.10 16.84 6.43
CA VAL A 177 6.42 16.10 7.64
C VAL A 177 7.47 15.03 7.33
N MET A 178 8.53 15.02 8.13
CA MET A 178 9.48 13.92 8.18
C MET A 178 9.20 13.07 9.42
N VAL A 179 9.01 11.76 9.21
CA VAL A 179 8.73 10.81 10.28
C VAL A 179 9.99 9.99 10.58
N GLU A 180 10.46 10.05 11.82
CA GLU A 180 11.67 9.33 12.29
C GLU A 180 11.34 8.01 12.99
N GLY A 181 10.25 7.42 12.74
CA GLY A 181 9.89 6.15 13.37
C GLY A 181 8.56 5.63 12.88
N SER A 182 8.33 4.35 13.08
CA SER A 182 7.07 3.71 12.71
C SER A 182 6.51 2.90 13.86
N ALA A 183 5.19 2.76 13.89
CA ALA A 183 4.55 1.75 14.70
C ALA A 183 4.77 0.37 14.06
N MET A 184 4.93 -0.65 14.90
CA MET A 184 5.00 -2.03 14.44
C MET A 184 3.66 -2.72 14.75
N GLY A 185 3.15 -3.46 13.77
CA GLY A 185 2.02 -4.35 13.93
C GLY A 185 2.48 -5.82 13.87
N VAL A 186 1.81 -6.68 14.63
CA VAL A 186 1.96 -8.13 14.52
C VAL A 186 0.59 -8.73 14.23
N ALA A 187 0.49 -9.44 13.12
CA ALA A 187 -0.70 -10.21 12.79
C ALA A 187 -0.55 -11.67 13.23
N GLY A 188 -1.54 -12.16 13.95
CA GLY A 188 -1.62 -13.58 14.30
C GLY A 188 -2.78 -14.25 13.58
N VAL A 189 -2.50 -15.33 12.86
CA VAL A 189 -3.53 -16.15 12.23
C VAL A 189 -3.79 -17.39 13.09
N PHE A 190 -5.02 -17.54 13.55
CA PHE A 190 -5.46 -18.68 14.35
C PHE A 190 -6.38 -19.57 13.51
N THR A 191 -5.99 -20.81 13.31
CA THR A 191 -6.78 -21.78 12.56
C THR A 191 -7.18 -22.94 13.48
N LYS A 192 -8.45 -23.27 13.48
CA LYS A 192 -9.00 -24.43 14.18
C LYS A 192 -9.90 -25.23 13.25
N LEU A 193 -9.63 -26.52 13.11
CA LEU A 193 -10.55 -27.42 12.46
C LEU A 193 -11.77 -27.64 13.38
N LEU A 194 -12.95 -27.34 12.85
CA LEU A 194 -14.21 -27.55 13.56
C LEU A 194 -14.82 -28.88 13.12
N ALA A 195 -15.29 -29.68 14.09
CA ALA A 195 -16.15 -30.81 13.81
C ALA A 195 -17.59 -30.29 13.67
N TRP A 196 -18.25 -30.64 12.57
CA TRP A 196 -19.65 -30.29 12.35
C TRP A 196 -20.51 -31.44 12.86
N GLU A 197 -21.52 -31.10 13.63
CA GLU A 197 -22.50 -32.03 14.16
C GLU A 197 -23.89 -31.64 13.69
N ALA A 198 -24.83 -32.62 13.66
CA ALA A 198 -26.21 -32.32 13.41
C ALA A 198 -26.79 -31.55 14.59
N SER A 199 -27.56 -30.51 14.30
CA SER A 199 -28.20 -29.68 15.32
C SER A 199 -29.63 -30.15 15.56
N ASP A 200 -30.02 -30.19 16.83
CA ASP A 200 -31.41 -30.39 17.26
C ASP A 200 -32.21 -29.09 17.33
N ALA A 201 -31.63 -27.98 16.89
CA ALA A 201 -32.28 -26.68 16.89
C ALA A 201 -33.44 -26.62 15.90
N ILE A 202 -34.57 -26.14 16.36
CA ILE A 202 -35.78 -25.97 15.54
C ILE A 202 -36.06 -24.51 15.19
N HIS A 203 -35.48 -23.56 15.94
CA HIS A 203 -35.57 -22.14 15.66
C HIS A 203 -34.19 -21.61 15.28
N TRP A 204 -34.10 -20.92 14.14
CA TRP A 204 -32.86 -20.34 13.65
C TRP A 204 -32.98 -18.83 13.55
N TYR A 205 -31.97 -18.14 14.02
CA TYR A 205 -31.89 -16.67 14.05
C TYR A 205 -30.65 -16.19 13.35
N GLU A 206 -30.82 -15.22 12.47
CA GLU A 206 -29.74 -14.43 11.92
C GLU A 206 -29.61 -13.15 12.72
N ILE A 207 -28.41 -12.88 13.25
CA ILE A 207 -28.15 -11.70 14.07
C ILE A 207 -26.98 -10.97 13.42
N GLN A 208 -27.21 -9.69 13.13
CA GLN A 208 -26.23 -8.83 12.50
C GLN A 208 -25.89 -7.64 13.39
N ILE A 209 -24.61 -7.28 13.41
CA ILE A 209 -24.12 -5.98 13.91
C ILE A 209 -23.64 -5.23 12.68
N ASP A 210 -24.19 -4.05 12.45
CA ASP A 210 -23.90 -3.23 11.30
C ASP A 210 -23.81 -1.74 11.66
N GLY A 211 -23.38 -0.89 10.70
CA GLY A 211 -23.32 0.55 10.87
C GLY A 211 -22.25 1.06 11.82
N LEU A 212 -21.26 0.23 12.18
CA LEU A 212 -20.11 0.70 12.95
C LEU A 212 -19.16 1.52 12.06
N THR A 213 -18.42 2.43 12.66
CA THR A 213 -17.57 3.37 11.93
C THR A 213 -16.47 2.67 11.11
N GLY A 214 -15.94 1.55 11.62
CA GLY A 214 -14.80 0.89 10.98
C GLY A 214 -13.54 1.76 10.98
N GLY A 215 -12.70 1.58 9.97
CA GLY A 215 -11.52 2.38 9.71
C GLY A 215 -10.22 1.58 9.67
N HIS A 216 -9.13 2.24 9.28
CA HIS A 216 -7.83 1.61 9.19
C HIS A 216 -7.25 1.30 10.57
N SER A 217 -6.85 0.04 10.83
CA SER A 217 -6.42 -0.43 12.15
C SER A 217 -5.13 0.26 12.65
N GLY A 218 -4.23 0.67 11.75
CA GLY A 218 -3.00 1.38 12.09
C GLY A 218 -3.23 2.87 12.37
N THR A 219 -3.87 3.58 11.43
CA THR A 219 -3.95 5.05 11.49
C THR A 219 -5.18 5.58 12.22
N GLN A 220 -6.22 4.76 12.43
CA GLN A 220 -7.49 5.18 13.05
C GLN A 220 -7.84 4.46 14.35
N SER A 221 -7.01 3.52 14.81
CA SER A 221 -7.24 2.76 16.05
C SER A 221 -7.38 3.67 17.29
N TYR A 222 -6.74 4.83 17.29
CA TYR A 222 -6.84 5.81 18.38
C TYR A 222 -8.25 6.41 18.52
N LYS A 223 -9.08 6.37 17.49
CA LYS A 223 -10.47 6.86 17.52
C LYS A 223 -11.41 5.94 18.30
N ARG A 224 -10.92 4.82 18.87
CA ARG A 224 -11.67 3.87 19.69
C ARG A 224 -12.97 3.40 19.04
N GLY A 225 -12.93 3.15 17.75
CA GLY A 225 -14.05 2.56 17.02
C GLY A 225 -14.42 1.18 17.57
N ALA A 226 -15.69 0.87 17.60
CA ALA A 226 -16.16 -0.46 17.98
C ALA A 226 -15.77 -1.47 16.89
N ASN A 227 -15.38 -2.68 17.29
CA ASN A 227 -15.08 -3.79 16.40
C ASN A 227 -16.24 -4.78 16.38
N GLY A 228 -16.84 -5.01 15.22
CA GLY A 228 -18.05 -5.83 15.05
C GLY A 228 -17.84 -7.28 15.51
N ILE A 229 -16.70 -7.89 15.17
CA ILE A 229 -16.36 -9.27 15.57
C ILE A 229 -16.31 -9.38 17.10
N ARG A 230 -15.62 -8.43 17.74
CA ARG A 230 -15.51 -8.42 19.20
C ARG A 230 -16.86 -8.24 19.89
N LEU A 231 -17.67 -7.30 19.41
CA LEU A 231 -19.00 -7.06 19.97
C LEU A 231 -19.89 -8.30 19.81
N MET A 232 -19.88 -8.95 18.65
CA MET A 232 -20.64 -10.17 18.41
C MET A 232 -20.17 -11.30 19.33
N ALA A 233 -18.87 -11.48 19.47
CA ALA A 233 -18.31 -12.49 20.38
C ALA A 233 -18.68 -12.22 21.87
N GLU A 234 -18.71 -10.95 22.31
CA GLU A 234 -19.16 -10.56 23.64
C GLU A 234 -20.67 -10.76 23.82
N PHE A 235 -21.47 -10.53 22.80
CA PHE A 235 -22.89 -10.82 22.77
C PHE A 235 -23.16 -12.32 22.92
N LEU A 236 -22.52 -13.15 22.10
CA LEU A 236 -22.68 -14.61 22.12
C LEU A 236 -22.36 -15.21 23.52
N LYS A 237 -21.34 -14.70 24.19
CA LYS A 237 -21.00 -15.13 25.54
C LYS A 237 -22.06 -14.84 26.59
N LYS A 238 -23.00 -13.93 26.33
CA LYS A 238 -24.04 -13.52 27.25
C LYS A 238 -25.38 -14.20 26.98
N ILE A 239 -25.53 -14.91 25.87
CA ILE A 239 -26.73 -15.67 25.55
C ILE A 239 -26.85 -16.83 26.54
N PRO A 240 -27.94 -16.86 27.36
CA PRO A 240 -28.16 -17.96 28.28
C PRO A 240 -28.65 -19.21 27.54
N GLY A 241 -28.56 -20.35 28.19
CA GLY A 241 -29.08 -21.62 27.66
C GLY A 241 -28.18 -22.32 26.68
N LYS A 242 -28.73 -23.33 26.01
CA LYS A 242 -28.04 -24.10 24.97
C LYS A 242 -28.40 -23.52 23.59
N TRP A 243 -27.41 -23.34 22.77
CA TRP A 243 -27.57 -22.88 21.39
C TRP A 243 -26.45 -23.44 20.52
N ASP A 244 -26.71 -23.55 19.24
CA ASP A 244 -25.78 -24.01 18.21
C ASP A 244 -25.37 -22.86 17.30
N LEU A 245 -24.11 -22.85 16.88
CA LEU A 245 -23.55 -21.86 15.95
C LEU A 245 -23.40 -22.49 14.58
N ALA A 246 -24.13 -21.98 13.60
CA ALA A 246 -24.02 -22.40 12.20
C ALA A 246 -23.11 -21.52 11.36
N LEU A 247 -23.09 -20.21 11.67
CA LEU A 247 -22.25 -19.23 10.97
C LEU A 247 -21.74 -18.18 11.94
N PHE A 248 -20.50 -17.76 11.78
CA PHE A 248 -19.95 -16.53 12.34
C PHE A 248 -18.98 -15.94 11.32
N GLU A 249 -19.35 -14.84 10.72
CA GLU A 249 -18.50 -14.18 9.74
C GLU A 249 -18.47 -12.66 9.88
N SER A 250 -17.45 -12.06 9.36
CA SER A 250 -17.32 -10.62 9.17
C SER A 250 -16.54 -10.38 7.88
N LYS A 251 -17.05 -9.47 7.07
CA LYS A 251 -16.40 -9.07 5.81
C LYS A 251 -15.44 -7.94 6.08
N GLY A 252 -14.27 -7.98 5.45
CA GLY A 252 -13.26 -6.93 5.55
C GLY A 252 -11.84 -7.46 5.33
N TRP A 253 -10.91 -6.53 5.29
CA TRP A 253 -9.48 -6.81 5.20
C TRP A 253 -8.87 -6.87 6.59
N ASP A 254 -7.72 -7.51 6.75
CA ASP A 254 -7.01 -7.68 8.01
C ASP A 254 -6.52 -6.38 8.65
N ASN A 255 -6.30 -5.35 7.82
CA ASN A 255 -5.94 -4.00 8.24
C ASN A 255 -7.14 -3.06 8.50
N VAL A 256 -8.37 -3.59 8.48
CA VAL A 256 -9.61 -2.81 8.70
C VAL A 256 -10.26 -3.21 10.02
N ILE A 257 -10.64 -2.22 10.83
CA ILE A 257 -11.48 -2.43 12.03
C ILE A 257 -12.86 -2.88 11.53
N SER A 258 -13.25 -4.12 11.90
CA SER A 258 -14.53 -4.69 11.48
C SER A 258 -15.70 -3.78 11.87
N ASN A 259 -16.48 -3.35 10.89
CA ASN A 259 -17.70 -2.54 11.06
C ASN A 259 -18.98 -3.36 10.92
N HIS A 260 -18.86 -4.66 10.67
CA HIS A 260 -19.94 -5.61 10.48
C HIS A 260 -19.57 -6.96 11.08
N ALA A 261 -20.54 -7.66 11.66
CA ALA A 261 -20.43 -9.07 12.02
C ALA A 261 -21.82 -9.72 11.93
N GLU A 262 -21.83 -10.97 11.52
CA GLU A 262 -23.04 -11.77 11.31
C GLU A 262 -22.89 -13.16 11.93
N VAL A 263 -23.95 -13.63 12.55
CA VAL A 263 -24.05 -14.99 13.08
C VAL A 263 -25.39 -15.61 12.76
N THR A 264 -25.38 -16.94 12.56
CA THR A 264 -26.60 -17.77 12.51
C THR A 264 -26.60 -18.72 13.70
N LEU A 265 -27.62 -18.59 14.55
CA LEU A 265 -27.80 -19.37 15.78
C LEU A 265 -29.01 -20.26 15.69
N GLY A 266 -28.87 -21.50 16.12
CA GLY A 266 -29.97 -22.43 16.34
C GLY A 266 -30.28 -22.59 17.83
N VAL A 267 -31.57 -22.61 18.21
CA VAL A 267 -32.03 -22.84 19.57
C VAL A 267 -32.98 -24.05 19.54
N PRO A 268 -32.79 -25.02 20.46
CA PRO A 268 -33.75 -26.11 20.61
C PRO A 268 -35.06 -25.60 21.19
N ASP A 269 -36.13 -26.39 21.07
CA ASP A 269 -37.33 -26.17 21.91
C ASP A 269 -37.01 -26.39 23.38
N GLU A 270 -37.60 -25.60 24.26
CA GLU A 270 -37.43 -25.75 25.72
C GLU A 270 -37.93 -27.11 26.24
#